data_7ab8e6c938582c1b7d1f34af1bcb9bba
#
_entry.id   7ab8e6c938582c1b7d1f34af1bcb9bba
#
_cell.length_a   1.000
_cell.length_b   1.000
_cell.length_c   1.000
_cell.angle_alpha   90.00
_cell.angle_beta   90.00
_cell.angle_gamma   90.00
#
_symmetry.space_group_name_H-M   'P 1'
#
loop_
_entity.id
_entity.type
_entity.pdbx_description
1 polymer ?
#
loop_
_entity_poly.entity_id
_entity_poly.type
_entity_poly.pdbx_seq_one_letter_code
_entity_poly.pdbx_strand_id
1 'polypeptide(L)'
;MSDDELMREAGKFEKNLLNFFWRQGVSFTEAEDLVQETYLRLWKYRRDWRPTAKLSTFLFLMARQVRIDALRRQTRRADRETRWGEDQPTFAAPGFDGREDVRWAVSRLSEPLRDVVELGGFQDLPYAEVAEILRIPVGTVKSRMSNALKKLKEIFDEQGS
;
A
#
# COMPACT_ATOMS: atom_id res chain seq x y z
N MET A 1 24.67 -10.88 0.37
CA MET A 1 23.50 -11.61 0.89
C MET A 1 23.13 -12.72 -0.09
N SER A 2 22.97 -13.94 0.41
CA SER A 2 22.53 -15.06 -0.43
C SER A 2 21.04 -14.94 -0.76
N ASP A 3 20.58 -15.67 -1.77
CA ASP A 3 19.16 -15.69 -2.13
C ASP A 3 18.29 -16.16 -0.96
N ASP A 4 18.76 -17.17 -0.20
CA ASP A 4 18.03 -17.66 0.97
C ASP A 4 17.94 -16.60 2.07
N GLU A 5 19.02 -15.87 2.32
CA GLU A 5 19.01 -14.77 3.30
C GLU A 5 18.07 -13.65 2.86
N LEU A 6 18.11 -13.30 1.58
CA LEU A 6 17.24 -12.27 1.01
C LEU A 6 15.77 -12.62 1.24
N MET A 7 15.37 -13.83 0.88
CA MET A 7 13.98 -14.27 1.02
C MET A 7 13.57 -14.40 2.48
N ARG A 8 14.50 -14.77 3.36
CA ARG A 8 14.24 -14.83 4.80
C ARG A 8 14.00 -13.44 5.37
N GLU A 9 14.84 -12.49 5.01
CA GLU A 9 14.68 -11.09 5.46
C GLU A 9 13.40 -10.48 4.91
N ALA A 10 13.09 -10.73 3.64
CA ALA A 10 11.85 -10.26 3.02
C ALA A 10 10.61 -10.87 3.68
N GLY A 11 10.71 -12.11 4.12
CA GLY A 11 9.61 -12.81 4.80
C GLY A 11 9.18 -12.17 6.10
N LYS A 12 10.06 -11.41 6.74
CA LYS A 12 9.73 -10.67 7.96
C LYS A 12 8.70 -9.56 7.72
N PHE A 13 8.50 -9.16 6.47
CA PHE A 13 7.55 -8.11 6.09
C PHE A 13 6.19 -8.65 5.63
N GLU A 14 5.94 -9.95 5.77
CA GLU A 14 4.70 -10.56 5.28
C GLU A 14 3.45 -9.87 5.86
N LYS A 15 3.42 -9.67 7.17
CA LYS A 15 2.31 -9.00 7.84
C LYS A 15 2.18 -7.54 7.38
N ASN A 16 3.29 -6.86 7.22
CA ASN A 16 3.32 -5.48 6.75
C ASN A 16 2.75 -5.37 5.33
N LEU A 17 3.13 -6.28 4.44
CA LEU A 17 2.63 -6.34 3.09
C LEU A 17 1.14 -6.67 3.05
N LEU A 18 0.72 -7.61 3.88
CA LEU A 18 -0.69 -8.00 3.97
C LEU A 18 -1.55 -6.81 4.38
N ASN A 19 -1.13 -6.08 5.40
CA ASN A 19 -1.82 -4.88 5.86
C ASN A 19 -1.78 -3.76 4.83
N PHE A 20 -0.66 -3.62 4.12
CA PHE A 20 -0.51 -2.67 3.02
C PHE A 20 -1.60 -2.86 1.97
N PHE A 21 -1.80 -4.09 1.52
CA PHE A 21 -2.83 -4.37 0.52
C PHE A 21 -4.24 -4.29 1.09
N TRP A 22 -4.45 -4.82 2.30
CA TRP A 22 -5.76 -4.82 2.93
C TRP A 22 -6.30 -3.39 3.16
N ARG A 23 -5.44 -2.46 3.57
CA ARG A 23 -5.87 -1.06 3.76
C ARG A 23 -6.27 -0.36 2.47
N GLN A 24 -5.98 -0.97 1.32
CA GLN A 24 -6.38 -0.43 0.03
C GLN A 24 -7.75 -0.94 -0.43
N GLY A 25 -8.44 -1.68 0.43
CA GLY A 25 -9.83 -2.06 0.20
C GLY A 25 -10.03 -3.41 -0.47
N VAL A 26 -8.97 -4.18 -0.69
CA VAL A 26 -9.13 -5.52 -1.24
C VAL A 26 -9.56 -6.49 -0.14
N SER A 27 -10.15 -7.63 -0.53
CA SER A 27 -10.50 -8.68 0.41
C SER A 27 -9.23 -9.27 1.03
N PHE A 28 -9.37 -9.95 2.16
CA PHE A 28 -8.23 -10.60 2.81
C PHE A 28 -7.58 -11.64 1.89
N THR A 29 -8.39 -12.44 1.20
CA THR A 29 -7.91 -13.44 0.25
C THR A 29 -7.13 -12.81 -0.89
N GLU A 30 -7.64 -11.73 -1.46
CA GLU A 30 -6.96 -11.01 -2.51
C GLU A 30 -5.65 -10.38 -2.01
N ALA A 31 -5.65 -9.85 -0.77
CA ALA A 31 -4.44 -9.31 -0.17
C ALA A 31 -3.36 -10.39 -0.05
N GLU A 32 -3.72 -11.61 0.37
CA GLU A 32 -2.80 -12.74 0.42
C GLU A 32 -2.20 -13.07 -0.95
N ASP A 33 -3.03 -13.05 -1.99
CA ASP A 33 -2.57 -13.29 -3.37
C ASP A 33 -1.58 -12.22 -3.82
N LEU A 34 -1.85 -10.95 -3.48
CA LEU A 34 -0.97 -9.85 -3.83
C LEU A 34 0.36 -9.91 -3.08
N VAL A 35 0.36 -10.39 -1.84
CA VAL A 35 1.59 -10.66 -1.08
C VAL A 35 2.44 -11.69 -1.80
N GLN A 36 1.84 -12.79 -2.23
CA GLN A 36 2.54 -13.84 -2.97
C GLN A 36 3.12 -13.30 -4.28
N GLU A 37 2.34 -12.53 -5.02
CA GLU A 37 2.81 -11.88 -6.24
C GLU A 37 4.01 -10.96 -5.98
N THR A 38 3.99 -10.24 -4.85
CA THR A 38 5.10 -9.37 -4.46
C THR A 38 6.37 -10.18 -4.25
N TYR A 39 6.28 -11.31 -3.54
CA TYR A 39 7.45 -12.17 -3.32
C TYR A 39 7.96 -12.81 -4.60
N LEU A 40 7.06 -13.17 -5.52
CA LEU A 40 7.47 -13.68 -6.83
C LEU A 40 8.23 -12.64 -7.63
N ARG A 41 7.80 -11.38 -7.57
CA ARG A 41 8.52 -10.27 -8.23
C ARG A 41 9.85 -9.98 -7.56
N LEU A 42 9.90 -10.02 -6.22
CA LEU A 42 11.16 -9.88 -5.51
C LEU A 42 12.16 -10.93 -5.98
N TRP A 43 11.72 -12.18 -6.06
CA TRP A 43 12.56 -13.28 -6.55
C TRP A 43 13.02 -13.04 -7.98
N LYS A 44 12.10 -12.65 -8.85
CA LYS A 44 12.39 -12.38 -10.27
C LYS A 44 13.42 -11.26 -10.44
N TYR A 45 13.27 -10.18 -9.68
CA TYR A 45 14.12 -9.00 -9.78
C TYR A 45 15.18 -8.90 -8.70
N ARG A 46 15.47 -9.97 -7.97
CA ARG A 46 16.39 -9.95 -6.82
C ARG A 46 17.80 -9.46 -7.16
N ARG A 47 18.23 -9.66 -8.40
CA ARG A 47 19.58 -9.23 -8.83
C ARG A 47 19.65 -7.75 -9.15
N ASP A 48 18.52 -7.10 -9.28
CA ASP A 48 18.45 -5.65 -9.49
C ASP A 48 18.52 -4.89 -8.16
N TRP A 49 18.31 -5.58 -7.05
CA TRP A 49 18.45 -4.96 -5.74
C TRP A 49 19.92 -4.69 -5.43
N ARG A 50 20.19 -3.47 -4.99
CA ARG A 50 21.54 -3.04 -4.63
C ARG A 50 21.69 -3.06 -3.11
N PRO A 51 22.82 -3.57 -2.55
CA PRO A 51 23.04 -3.57 -1.10
C PRO A 51 23.05 -2.18 -0.46
N THR A 52 23.21 -1.13 -1.25
CA THR A 52 23.16 0.26 -0.77
C THR A 52 21.74 0.74 -0.51
N ALA A 53 20.74 0.08 -1.08
CA ALA A 53 19.33 0.38 -0.85
C ALA A 53 18.76 -0.56 0.22
N LYS A 54 17.88 -0.06 1.06
CA LYS A 54 17.22 -0.91 2.05
C LYS A 54 16.28 -1.89 1.36
N LEU A 55 16.27 -3.13 1.85
CA LEU A 55 15.38 -4.16 1.34
C LEU A 55 13.91 -3.75 1.46
N SER A 56 13.54 -3.09 2.56
CA SER A 56 12.18 -2.60 2.75
C SER A 56 11.75 -1.65 1.64
N THR A 57 12.62 -0.73 1.24
CA THR A 57 12.33 0.22 0.16
C THR A 57 12.08 -0.52 -1.15
N PHE A 58 12.95 -1.46 -1.49
CA PHE A 58 12.82 -2.26 -2.71
C PHE A 58 11.54 -3.11 -2.68
N LEU A 59 11.26 -3.72 -1.53
CA LEU A 59 10.10 -4.58 -1.37
C LEU A 59 8.78 -3.79 -1.52
N PHE A 60 8.68 -2.61 -0.90
CA PHE A 60 7.47 -1.79 -1.04
C PHE A 60 7.34 -1.14 -2.42
N LEU A 61 8.47 -0.90 -3.10
CA LEU A 61 8.44 -0.51 -4.50
C LEU A 61 7.79 -1.62 -5.34
N MET A 62 8.19 -2.87 -5.11
CA MET A 62 7.58 -4.03 -5.77
C MET A 62 6.10 -4.17 -5.43
N ALA A 63 5.75 -4.03 -4.14
CA ALA A 63 4.36 -4.12 -3.69
C ALA A 63 3.47 -3.06 -4.35
N ARG A 64 3.96 -1.84 -4.43
CA ARG A 64 3.23 -0.76 -5.10
C ARG A 64 3.01 -1.07 -6.58
N GLN A 65 4.03 -1.61 -7.23
CA GLN A 65 3.92 -1.98 -8.63
C GLN A 65 2.92 -3.12 -8.84
N VAL A 66 2.92 -4.11 -7.95
CA VAL A 66 1.93 -5.20 -7.96
C VAL A 66 0.51 -4.63 -7.87
N ARG A 67 0.29 -3.69 -6.96
CA ARG A 67 -1.01 -3.05 -6.79
C ARG A 67 -1.44 -2.30 -8.05
N ILE A 68 -0.54 -1.52 -8.63
CA ILE A 68 -0.82 -0.74 -9.84
C ILE A 68 -1.21 -1.68 -10.99
N ASP A 69 -0.47 -2.77 -11.17
CA ASP A 69 -0.75 -3.74 -12.21
C ASP A 69 -2.08 -4.46 -11.99
N ALA A 70 -2.39 -4.78 -10.73
CA ALA A 70 -3.68 -5.39 -10.36
C ALA A 70 -4.85 -4.45 -10.68
N LEU A 71 -4.71 -3.16 -10.38
CA LEU A 71 -5.73 -2.16 -10.71
C LEU A 71 -5.90 -2.00 -12.21
N ARG A 72 -4.82 -2.04 -12.98
CA ARG A 72 -4.88 -1.98 -14.45
C ARG A 72 -5.61 -3.19 -15.03
N ARG A 73 -5.33 -4.39 -14.51
CA ARG A 73 -6.04 -5.61 -14.94
C ARG A 73 -7.52 -5.52 -14.64
N GLN A 74 -7.87 -5.04 -13.47
CA GLN A 74 -9.25 -4.86 -13.03
C GLN A 74 -9.98 -3.87 -13.93
N THR A 75 -9.38 -2.74 -14.24
CA THR A 75 -9.96 -1.73 -15.13
C THR A 75 -10.19 -2.30 -16.53
N ARG A 76 -9.21 -3.02 -17.10
CA ARG A 76 -9.35 -3.65 -18.41
C ARG A 76 -10.46 -4.69 -18.42
N ARG A 77 -10.59 -5.44 -17.34
CA ARG A 77 -11.63 -6.44 -17.18
C ARG A 77 -13.02 -5.77 -17.11
N ALA A 78 -13.14 -4.70 -16.36
CA ALA A 78 -14.38 -3.93 -16.24
C ALA A 78 -14.81 -3.34 -17.57
N ASP A 79 -13.87 -2.90 -18.41
CA ASP A 79 -14.13 -2.37 -19.74
C ASP A 79 -14.62 -3.46 -20.71
N ARG A 80 -14.21 -4.71 -20.51
CA ARG A 80 -14.60 -5.84 -21.36
C ARG A 80 -15.94 -6.44 -20.94
N GLU A 81 -16.18 -6.51 -19.66
CA GLU A 81 -17.45 -6.99 -19.12
C GLU A 81 -18.41 -5.82 -19.09
N THR A 82 -19.70 -6.10 -19.26
CA THR A 82 -20.72 -5.07 -19.30
C THR A 82 -20.96 -4.39 -17.95
N ARG A 83 -19.95 -4.17 -17.18
CA ARG A 83 -19.94 -3.36 -15.94
C ARG A 83 -20.97 -3.73 -14.89
N TRP A 84 -21.41 -4.95 -14.92
CA TRP A 84 -22.24 -5.51 -13.88
C TRP A 84 -21.33 -6.27 -12.92
N GLY A 85 -21.43 -6.00 -11.65
CA GLY A 85 -20.57 -6.63 -10.65
C GLY A 85 -19.24 -5.94 -10.52
N GLU A 86 -19.30 -4.68 -10.20
CA GLU A 86 -18.11 -3.88 -10.01
C GLU A 86 -17.28 -4.40 -8.86
N ASP A 87 -16.00 -4.69 -9.13
CA ASP A 87 -15.02 -4.98 -8.11
C ASP A 87 -14.62 -3.68 -7.42
N GLN A 88 -15.55 -3.05 -6.76
CA GLN A 88 -15.28 -1.87 -5.95
C GLN A 88 -14.54 -2.31 -4.70
N PRO A 89 -13.55 -1.51 -4.24
CA PRO A 89 -12.96 -1.78 -2.94
C PRO A 89 -14.05 -1.87 -1.88
N THR A 90 -13.99 -2.94 -1.09
CA THR A 90 -14.99 -3.17 -0.05
C THR A 90 -14.49 -2.59 1.27
N PHE A 91 -15.13 -1.52 1.72
CA PHE A 91 -14.84 -0.93 3.03
C PHE A 91 -16.07 -1.03 3.91
N ALA A 92 -15.87 -1.56 5.10
CA ALA A 92 -16.93 -1.56 6.10
C ALA A 92 -17.22 -0.14 6.56
N ALA A 93 -18.50 0.13 6.89
CA ALA A 93 -18.84 1.38 7.54
C ALA A 93 -18.15 1.46 8.91
N PRO A 94 -17.85 2.69 9.43
CA PRO A 94 -17.25 2.82 10.74
C PRO A 94 -18.03 2.05 11.80
N GLY A 95 -17.33 1.29 12.62
CA GLY A 95 -17.90 0.45 13.66
C GLY A 95 -17.03 0.49 14.91
N PHE A 96 -17.08 -0.57 15.69
CA PHE A 96 -16.32 -0.65 16.94
C PHE A 96 -14.91 -1.22 16.78
N ASP A 97 -14.58 -1.75 15.60
CA ASP A 97 -13.24 -2.25 15.32
C ASP A 97 -12.39 -1.11 14.78
N GLY A 98 -11.42 -0.65 15.59
CA GLY A 98 -10.54 0.45 15.21
C GLY A 98 -9.77 0.21 13.91
N ARG A 99 -9.51 -1.04 13.54
CA ARG A 99 -8.82 -1.37 12.29
C ARG A 99 -9.67 -1.04 11.08
N GLU A 100 -10.95 -1.41 11.12
CA GLU A 100 -11.89 -1.11 10.04
C GLU A 100 -12.16 0.40 9.95
N ASP A 101 -12.22 1.07 11.09
CA ASP A 101 -12.40 2.53 11.14
C ASP A 101 -11.22 3.25 10.48
N VAL A 102 -10.01 2.82 10.78
CA VAL A 102 -8.78 3.38 10.17
C VAL A 102 -8.77 3.08 8.67
N ARG A 103 -9.06 1.85 8.29
CA ARG A 103 -9.14 1.43 6.89
C ARG A 103 -10.14 2.27 6.11
N TRP A 104 -11.33 2.48 6.68
CA TRP A 104 -12.35 3.31 6.08
C TRP A 104 -11.89 4.77 5.93
N ALA A 105 -11.31 5.35 6.99
CA ALA A 105 -10.85 6.73 6.97
C ALA A 105 -9.75 6.95 5.92
N VAL A 106 -8.78 6.02 5.83
CA VAL A 106 -7.72 6.06 4.84
C VAL A 106 -8.30 5.98 3.42
N SER A 107 -9.36 5.19 3.23
CA SER A 107 -10.04 5.07 1.93
C SER A 107 -10.63 6.39 1.45
N ARG A 108 -10.92 7.32 2.37
CA ARG A 108 -11.49 8.63 2.04
C ARG A 108 -10.45 9.62 1.56
N LEU A 109 -9.18 9.32 1.72
CA LEU A 109 -8.10 10.16 1.22
C LEU A 109 -7.94 9.99 -0.30
N SER A 110 -7.48 11.05 -0.96
CA SER A 110 -7.04 10.92 -2.35
C SER A 110 -5.86 9.95 -2.44
N GLU A 111 -5.63 9.34 -3.59
CA GLU A 111 -4.55 8.38 -3.78
C GLU A 111 -3.18 8.94 -3.38
N PRO A 112 -2.79 10.18 -3.80
CA PRO A 112 -1.49 10.72 -3.38
C PRO A 112 -1.33 10.85 -1.86
N LEU A 113 -2.38 11.25 -1.16
CA LEU A 113 -2.34 11.37 0.31
C LEU A 113 -2.31 9.99 0.97
N ARG A 114 -3.08 9.06 0.45
CA ARG A 114 -3.14 7.69 0.95
C ARG A 114 -1.78 7.00 0.84
N ASP A 115 -1.08 7.18 -0.28
CA ASP A 115 0.23 6.56 -0.49
C ASP A 115 1.25 7.01 0.54
N VAL A 116 1.32 8.31 0.84
CA VAL A 116 2.30 8.80 1.83
C VAL A 116 1.95 8.36 3.24
N VAL A 117 0.66 8.30 3.58
CA VAL A 117 0.22 7.81 4.90
C VAL A 117 0.57 6.33 5.05
N GLU A 118 0.33 5.53 4.01
CA GLU A 118 0.64 4.10 4.07
C GLU A 118 2.12 3.85 4.24
N LEU A 119 2.95 4.48 3.39
CA LEU A 119 4.39 4.22 3.41
C LEU A 119 5.10 4.92 4.57
N GLY A 120 4.78 6.17 4.83
CA GLY A 120 5.43 6.95 5.88
C GLY A 120 4.82 6.80 7.25
N GLY A 121 3.50 6.57 7.33
CA GLY A 121 2.78 6.42 8.57
C GLY A 121 2.73 4.98 9.05
N PHE A 122 2.05 4.11 8.32
CA PHE A 122 1.85 2.71 8.75
C PHE A 122 3.11 1.87 8.63
N GLN A 123 3.87 2.02 7.55
CA GLN A 123 5.11 1.28 7.36
C GLN A 123 6.31 1.96 8.00
N ASP A 124 6.13 3.18 8.47
CA ASP A 124 7.15 3.96 9.19
C ASP A 124 8.46 4.07 8.40
N LEU A 125 8.36 4.20 7.08
CA LEU A 125 9.54 4.40 6.25
C LEU A 125 9.99 5.87 6.34
N PRO A 126 11.30 6.13 6.36
CA PRO A 126 11.81 7.49 6.28
C PRO A 126 11.28 8.22 5.04
N TYR A 127 11.03 9.50 5.14
CA TYR A 127 10.47 10.27 4.03
C TYR A 127 11.33 10.24 2.78
N ALA A 128 12.65 10.13 2.94
CA ALA A 128 13.55 9.98 1.79
C ALA A 128 13.27 8.68 1.02
N GLU A 129 12.94 7.60 1.72
CA GLU A 129 12.58 6.32 1.08
C GLU A 129 11.19 6.38 0.45
N VAL A 130 10.23 7.03 1.12
CA VAL A 130 8.89 7.25 0.56
C VAL A 130 9.00 8.04 -0.75
N ALA A 131 9.83 9.09 -0.76
CA ALA A 131 10.09 9.91 -1.94
C ALA A 131 10.65 9.06 -3.09
N GLU A 132 11.58 8.15 -2.78
CA GLU A 132 12.16 7.25 -3.76
C GLU A 132 11.12 6.29 -4.34
N ILE A 133 10.31 5.68 -3.48
CA ILE A 133 9.26 4.74 -3.92
C ILE A 133 8.23 5.44 -4.81
N LEU A 134 7.80 6.62 -4.42
CA LEU A 134 6.76 7.38 -5.13
C LEU A 134 7.30 8.24 -6.26
N ARG A 135 8.63 8.38 -6.36
CA ARG A 135 9.30 9.23 -7.35
C ARG A 135 8.84 10.67 -7.29
N ILE A 136 8.83 11.22 -6.08
CA ILE A 136 8.47 12.61 -5.80
C ILE A 136 9.53 13.24 -4.89
N PRO A 137 9.63 14.57 -4.86
CA PRO A 137 10.56 15.22 -3.93
C PRO A 137 10.19 14.97 -2.47
N VAL A 138 11.18 14.95 -1.58
CA VAL A 138 10.95 14.78 -0.13
C VAL A 138 10.03 15.88 0.42
N GLY A 139 10.18 17.11 -0.06
CA GLY A 139 9.30 18.21 0.33
C GLY A 139 7.84 17.93 0.01
N THR A 140 7.58 17.25 -1.11
CA THR A 140 6.22 16.85 -1.50
C THR A 140 5.69 15.77 -0.56
N VAL A 141 6.55 14.82 -0.14
CA VAL A 141 6.15 13.82 0.87
C VAL A 141 5.71 14.52 2.15
N LYS A 142 6.51 15.47 2.62
CA LYS A 142 6.22 16.22 3.86
C LYS A 142 4.90 16.98 3.77
N SER A 143 4.68 17.72 2.68
CA SER A 143 3.45 18.50 2.52
C SER A 143 2.22 17.60 2.37
N ARG A 144 2.34 16.49 1.63
CA ARG A 144 1.25 15.53 1.50
C ARG A 144 0.94 14.84 2.83
N MET A 145 1.97 14.48 3.61
CA MET A 145 1.77 13.89 4.92
C MET A 145 1.03 14.85 5.86
N SER A 146 1.44 16.11 5.88
CA SER A 146 0.77 17.15 6.68
C SER A 146 -0.71 17.28 6.27
N ASN A 147 -0.98 17.36 4.98
CA ASN A 147 -2.33 17.46 4.45
C ASN A 147 -3.16 16.21 4.75
N ALA A 148 -2.54 15.03 4.64
CA ALA A 148 -3.20 13.76 4.92
C ALA A 148 -3.61 13.65 6.39
N LEU A 149 -2.72 14.00 7.31
CA LEU A 149 -3.01 13.95 8.75
C LEU A 149 -4.13 14.93 9.12
N LYS A 150 -4.10 16.12 8.53
CA LYS A 150 -5.16 17.10 8.71
C LYS A 150 -6.51 16.58 8.23
N LYS A 151 -6.52 15.97 7.04
CA LYS A 151 -7.73 15.39 6.46
C LYS A 151 -8.26 14.24 7.29
N LEU A 152 -7.38 13.37 7.78
CA LEU A 152 -7.77 12.26 8.65
C LEU A 152 -8.39 12.77 9.95
N LYS A 153 -7.81 13.82 10.53
CA LYS A 153 -8.37 14.42 11.74
C LYS A 153 -9.80 14.92 11.48
N GLU A 154 -10.01 15.61 10.36
CA GLU A 154 -11.34 16.09 9.97
C GLU A 154 -12.33 14.94 9.84
N ILE A 155 -11.91 13.84 9.19
CA ILE A 155 -12.75 12.64 8.99
C ILE A 155 -13.16 12.04 10.34
N PHE A 156 -12.21 11.88 11.26
CA PHE A 156 -12.49 11.32 12.58
C PHE A 156 -13.35 12.25 13.44
N ASP A 157 -13.15 13.56 13.34
CA ASP A 157 -13.95 14.53 14.07
C ASP A 157 -15.41 14.48 13.60
N GLU A 158 -15.64 14.35 12.30
CA GLU A 158 -16.99 14.21 11.73
C GLU A 158 -17.70 12.95 12.23
N GLN A 159 -16.95 11.85 12.36
CA GLN A 159 -17.50 10.57 12.85
C GLN A 159 -17.75 10.60 14.36
N GLY A 160 -17.00 11.41 15.11
CA GLY A 160 -17.12 11.52 16.56
C GLY A 160 -18.25 12.44 17.06
N SER A 161 -18.89 13.18 16.13
CA SER A 161 -19.94 14.12 16.50
C SER A 161 -21.34 13.59 16.29
#